data_c692ccf10cd51fc599c751324f81a658
#
_entry.id   c692ccf10cd51fc599c751324f81a658
#
_cell.length_a   1.000
_cell.length_b   1.000
_cell.length_c   1.000
_cell.angle_alpha   90.00
_cell.angle_beta   90.00
_cell.angle_gamma   90.00
#
_symmetry.space_group_name_H-M   'P 1'
#
loop_
_entity.id
_entity.type
_entity.pdbx_description
1 polymer ?
#
loop_
_entity_poly.entity_id
_entity_poly.type
_entity_poly.pdbx_seq_one_letter_code
_entity_poly.pdbx_strand_id
1 'polypeptide(L)'
;MRTPAVMIIGIVLAPCGLVLDLVSTVAPNWREVRNIKGGAQDEVLQQGIWDICQAFDASRTLKCGQTDEDYFKEQVITSAKGLMIASLIVTMAGIVVSSLGIRCWEETPNLLLAGLGGILIFISGILCIIPIAWYTSLLNTIKASGSDIRVGYCIVLGYIGSCFMVIGGGALIICLFQLCFKKKEQLTNSHSNKYYHNNPSSSKSIIKTVDARDFTRPQQPTSLRRPIEVGDFTVPPVKPAPKKTVNITDFSTNEPCDADF
;
A
#
# COMPACT_ATOMS: atom_id res chain seq x y z
N MET A 1 -7.75 7.89 15.90
CA MET A 1 -6.33 7.63 15.51
C MET A 1 -6.14 8.09 14.08
N ARG A 2 -5.05 8.83 13.75
CA ARG A 2 -4.81 9.27 12.37
C ARG A 2 -4.16 8.12 11.60
N THR A 3 -4.83 7.66 10.52
CA THR A 3 -4.21 6.72 9.57
C THR A 3 -2.95 7.36 8.98
N PRO A 4 -1.81 6.67 8.93
CA PRO A 4 -0.60 7.24 8.36
C PRO A 4 -0.84 7.57 6.87
N ALA A 5 -0.44 8.76 6.44
CA ALA A 5 -0.62 9.25 5.07
C ALA A 5 -0.08 8.26 4.01
N VAL A 6 0.98 7.56 4.34
CA VAL A 6 1.60 6.53 3.49
C VAL A 6 0.63 5.38 3.18
N MET A 7 -0.23 5.01 4.15
CA MET A 7 -1.23 3.95 3.96
C MET A 7 -2.34 4.38 3.01
N ILE A 8 -2.77 5.65 3.08
CA ILE A 8 -3.77 6.22 2.16
C ILE A 8 -3.24 6.21 0.72
N ILE A 9 -1.97 6.58 0.52
CA ILE A 9 -1.31 6.53 -0.80
C ILE A 9 -1.35 5.10 -1.36
N GLY A 10 -1.01 4.09 -0.54
CA GLY A 10 -1.02 2.69 -0.97
C GLY A 10 -2.41 2.21 -1.42
N ILE A 11 -3.46 2.56 -0.68
CA ILE A 11 -4.84 2.15 -0.98
C ILE A 11 -5.37 2.81 -2.25
N VAL A 12 -4.97 4.05 -2.54
CA VAL A 12 -5.43 4.77 -3.73
C VAL A 12 -4.64 4.34 -4.98
N LEU A 13 -3.32 4.17 -4.86
CA LEU A 13 -2.49 3.79 -6.01
C LEU A 13 -2.73 2.37 -6.51
N ALA A 14 -3.05 1.41 -5.61
CA ALA A 14 -3.25 0.02 -6.00
C ALA A 14 -4.45 -0.17 -6.96
N PRO A 15 -5.66 0.35 -6.70
CA PRO A 15 -6.77 0.26 -7.65
C PRO A 15 -6.50 1.01 -8.96
N CYS A 16 -5.83 2.18 -8.91
CA CYS A 16 -5.43 2.90 -10.12
C CYS A 16 -4.48 2.06 -10.99
N GLY A 17 -3.49 1.42 -10.36
CA GLY A 17 -2.58 0.50 -11.03
C GLY A 17 -3.31 -0.69 -11.66
N LEU A 18 -4.26 -1.29 -10.93
CA LEU A 18 -5.09 -2.40 -11.43
C LEU A 18 -5.87 -2.01 -12.69
N VAL A 19 -6.50 -0.83 -12.71
CA VAL A 19 -7.26 -0.37 -13.89
C VAL A 19 -6.34 -0.19 -15.09
N LEU A 20 -5.17 0.43 -14.91
CA LEU A 20 -4.19 0.61 -15.99
C LEU A 20 -3.65 -0.72 -16.50
N ASP A 21 -3.38 -1.67 -15.61
CA ASP A 21 -2.92 -3.02 -15.97
C ASP A 21 -4.01 -3.80 -16.71
N LEU A 22 -5.27 -3.69 -16.28
CA LEU A 22 -6.41 -4.27 -16.99
C LEU A 22 -6.55 -3.72 -18.40
N VAL A 23 -6.48 -2.39 -18.58
CA VAL A 23 -6.53 -1.76 -19.91
C VAL A 23 -5.35 -2.22 -20.77
N SER A 24 -4.14 -2.25 -20.21
CA SER A 24 -2.93 -2.74 -20.88
C SER A 24 -3.08 -4.20 -21.33
N THR A 25 -3.75 -5.03 -20.51
CA THR A 25 -3.95 -6.46 -20.81
C THR A 25 -4.98 -6.68 -21.91
N VAL A 26 -6.10 -5.94 -21.91
CA VAL A 26 -7.24 -6.19 -22.81
C VAL A 26 -7.09 -5.49 -24.15
N ALA A 27 -6.52 -4.29 -24.17
CA ALA A 27 -6.48 -3.49 -25.38
C ALA A 27 -5.46 -4.03 -26.41
N PRO A 28 -5.83 -4.00 -27.71
CA PRO A 28 -5.05 -4.63 -28.78
C PRO A 28 -3.94 -3.73 -29.34
N ASN A 29 -3.23 -2.97 -28.51
CA ASN A 29 -2.19 -2.05 -28.97
C ASN A 29 -0.91 -2.14 -28.14
N TRP A 30 -0.26 -3.31 -28.19
CA TRP A 30 1.08 -3.47 -27.63
C TRP A 30 2.15 -3.02 -28.63
N ARG A 31 1.89 -3.26 -29.94
CA ARG A 31 2.77 -2.90 -31.04
C ARG A 31 1.96 -2.35 -32.21
N GLU A 32 2.46 -1.30 -32.84
CA GLU A 32 1.94 -0.79 -34.10
C GLU A 32 2.90 -1.11 -35.24
N VAL A 33 2.38 -1.70 -36.30
CA VAL A 33 3.13 -2.01 -37.49
C VAL A 33 2.55 -1.20 -38.63
N ARG A 34 3.42 -0.41 -39.28
CA ARG A 34 3.08 0.44 -40.44
C ARG A 34 3.88 0.01 -41.67
N ASN A 35 3.55 0.55 -42.84
CA ASN A 35 4.17 0.22 -44.10
C ASN A 35 4.12 -1.29 -44.43
N ILE A 36 2.91 -1.85 -44.37
CA ILE A 36 2.68 -3.27 -44.65
C ILE A 36 2.90 -3.55 -46.14
N LYS A 37 3.72 -4.54 -46.45
CA LYS A 37 3.99 -4.94 -47.84
C LYS A 37 2.71 -5.45 -48.50
N GLY A 38 2.20 -4.70 -49.50
CA GLY A 38 0.98 -5.06 -50.22
C GLY A 38 -0.31 -4.51 -49.61
N GLY A 39 -0.24 -3.79 -48.51
CA GLY A 39 -1.37 -3.09 -47.87
C GLY A 39 -1.54 -1.65 -48.37
N ALA A 40 -2.61 -0.98 -47.91
CA ALA A 40 -2.82 0.43 -48.16
C ALA A 40 -1.80 1.28 -47.38
N GLN A 41 -1.43 2.43 -47.93
CA GLN A 41 -0.39 3.30 -47.33
C GLN A 41 -0.80 3.91 -45.98
N ASP A 42 -2.09 3.95 -45.71
CA ASP A 42 -2.72 4.46 -44.45
C ASP A 42 -3.10 3.33 -43.47
N GLU A 43 -2.69 2.10 -43.78
CA GLU A 43 -2.99 0.92 -42.96
C GLU A 43 -2.02 0.80 -41.79
N VAL A 44 -2.57 0.65 -40.58
CA VAL A 44 -1.83 0.43 -39.34
C VAL A 44 -2.34 -0.85 -38.69
N LEU A 45 -1.46 -1.81 -38.48
CA LEU A 45 -1.76 -3.04 -37.78
C LEU A 45 -1.44 -2.85 -36.28
N GLN A 46 -2.44 -2.94 -35.43
CA GLN A 46 -2.31 -2.90 -33.97
C GLN A 46 -2.31 -4.33 -33.45
N GLN A 47 -1.19 -4.75 -32.88
CA GLN A 47 -1.02 -6.12 -32.37
C GLN A 47 -1.00 -6.09 -30.85
N GLY A 48 -2.01 -6.68 -30.23
CA GLY A 48 -2.09 -6.92 -28.80
C GLY A 48 -1.68 -8.35 -28.44
N ILE A 49 -1.83 -8.70 -27.17
CA ILE A 49 -1.57 -10.08 -26.73
C ILE A 49 -2.75 -11.02 -27.00
N TRP A 50 -3.98 -10.51 -27.13
CA TRP A 50 -5.20 -11.30 -27.36
C TRP A 50 -5.72 -11.22 -28.77
N ASP A 51 -5.62 -10.05 -29.40
CA ASP A 51 -6.23 -9.74 -30.67
C ASP A 51 -5.32 -8.85 -31.52
N ILE A 52 -5.55 -8.89 -32.82
CA ILE A 52 -4.90 -8.03 -33.80
C ILE A 52 -5.98 -7.23 -34.50
N CYS A 53 -5.83 -5.91 -34.46
CA CYS A 53 -6.74 -4.98 -35.09
C CYS A 53 -6.06 -4.23 -36.23
N GLN A 54 -6.74 -4.12 -37.35
CA GLN A 54 -6.35 -3.32 -38.52
C GLN A 54 -7.07 -1.98 -38.44
N ALA A 55 -6.31 -0.91 -38.30
CA ALA A 55 -6.79 0.46 -38.31
C ALA A 55 -6.44 1.15 -39.62
N PHE A 56 -7.35 1.98 -40.14
CA PHE A 56 -7.12 2.81 -41.30
C PHE A 56 -7.19 4.29 -40.85
N ASP A 57 -6.08 5.01 -40.95
CA ASP A 57 -5.96 6.40 -40.53
C ASP A 57 -6.95 7.31 -41.27
N ALA A 58 -7.19 7.09 -42.55
CA ALA A 58 -8.08 7.90 -43.38
C ALA A 58 -9.57 7.73 -43.05
N SER A 59 -10.03 6.50 -42.77
CA SER A 59 -11.45 6.20 -42.55
C SER A 59 -11.80 6.07 -41.06
N ARG A 60 -10.81 6.09 -40.16
CA ARG A 60 -10.95 5.84 -38.70
C ARG A 60 -11.72 4.54 -38.40
N THR A 61 -11.67 3.58 -39.32
CA THR A 61 -12.30 2.25 -39.10
C THR A 61 -11.30 1.32 -38.45
N LEU A 62 -11.78 0.56 -37.46
CA LEU A 62 -11.02 -0.46 -36.76
C LEU A 62 -11.67 -1.82 -37.05
N LYS A 63 -10.90 -2.75 -37.65
CA LYS A 63 -11.33 -4.13 -37.86
C LYS A 63 -10.48 -5.05 -37.02
N CYS A 64 -11.08 -5.66 -35.99
CA CYS A 64 -10.44 -6.61 -35.09
C CYS A 64 -10.78 -8.06 -35.45
N GLY A 65 -10.13 -9.03 -34.78
CA GLY A 65 -10.33 -10.45 -35.02
C GLY A 65 -9.44 -11.03 -36.11
N GLN A 66 -8.30 -10.40 -36.43
CA GLN A 66 -7.31 -10.97 -37.32
C GLN A 66 -6.45 -12.00 -36.57
N THR A 67 -6.28 -13.18 -37.17
CA THR A 67 -5.48 -14.27 -36.62
C THR A 67 -4.15 -14.36 -37.38
N ASP A 68 -3.07 -14.08 -36.67
CA ASP A 68 -1.71 -14.37 -37.11
C ASP A 68 -1.15 -15.47 -36.19
N GLU A 69 -1.21 -16.72 -36.65
CA GLU A 69 -0.77 -17.87 -35.88
C GLU A 69 0.71 -17.81 -35.52
N ASP A 70 1.55 -17.29 -36.39
CA ASP A 70 2.98 -17.18 -36.16
C ASP A 70 3.26 -16.17 -35.01
N TYR A 71 2.56 -15.04 -34.99
CA TYR A 71 2.67 -14.06 -33.93
C TYR A 71 2.22 -14.63 -32.59
N PHE A 72 1.04 -15.28 -32.51
CA PHE A 72 0.51 -15.79 -31.25
C PHE A 72 1.23 -17.03 -30.71
N LYS A 73 1.97 -17.77 -31.58
CA LYS A 73 2.82 -18.89 -31.15
C LYS A 73 4.15 -18.45 -30.54
N GLU A 74 4.53 -17.19 -30.69
CA GLU A 74 5.74 -16.68 -30.05
C GLU A 74 5.69 -16.88 -28.55
N GLN A 75 6.77 -17.43 -27.98
CA GLN A 75 6.85 -17.77 -26.55
C GLN A 75 6.60 -16.55 -25.67
N VAL A 76 7.05 -15.38 -26.08
CA VAL A 76 6.88 -14.11 -25.34
C VAL A 76 5.40 -13.75 -25.20
N ILE A 77 4.60 -13.90 -26.27
CA ILE A 77 3.17 -13.59 -26.27
C ILE A 77 2.42 -14.57 -25.35
N THR A 78 2.73 -15.86 -25.45
CA THR A 78 2.10 -16.89 -24.62
C THR A 78 2.42 -16.67 -23.13
N SER A 79 3.68 -16.37 -22.81
CA SER A 79 4.10 -16.06 -21.45
C SER A 79 3.47 -14.76 -20.94
N ALA A 80 3.38 -13.72 -21.79
CA ALA A 80 2.75 -12.46 -21.44
C ALA A 80 1.28 -12.64 -21.07
N LYS A 81 0.51 -13.42 -21.83
CA LYS A 81 -0.89 -13.76 -21.51
C LYS A 81 -1.01 -14.32 -20.09
N GLY A 82 -0.20 -15.32 -19.75
CA GLY A 82 -0.24 -15.97 -18.44
C GLY A 82 0.15 -15.02 -17.30
N LEU A 83 1.25 -14.29 -17.46
CA LEU A 83 1.77 -13.39 -16.41
C LEU A 83 0.86 -12.17 -16.19
N MET A 84 0.26 -11.60 -17.25
CA MET A 84 -0.67 -10.48 -17.12
C MET A 84 -1.95 -10.89 -16.39
N ILE A 85 -2.52 -12.06 -16.72
CA ILE A 85 -3.69 -12.59 -15.97
C ILE A 85 -3.33 -12.87 -14.52
N ALA A 86 -2.18 -13.51 -14.28
CA ALA A 86 -1.73 -13.80 -12.91
C ALA A 86 -1.55 -12.51 -12.09
N SER A 87 -0.96 -11.47 -12.68
CA SER A 87 -0.82 -10.15 -12.07
C SER A 87 -2.18 -9.57 -11.67
N LEU A 88 -3.17 -9.57 -12.56
CA LEU A 88 -4.53 -9.07 -12.27
C LEU A 88 -5.19 -9.83 -11.10
N ILE A 89 -5.11 -11.16 -11.08
CA ILE A 89 -5.70 -11.98 -10.01
C ILE A 89 -5.02 -11.69 -8.67
N VAL A 90 -3.68 -11.65 -8.65
CA VAL A 90 -2.92 -11.38 -7.42
C VAL A 90 -3.16 -9.95 -6.92
N THR A 91 -3.29 -8.97 -7.82
CA THR A 91 -3.62 -7.58 -7.45
C THR A 91 -5.00 -7.49 -6.82
N MET A 92 -6.01 -8.11 -7.42
CA MET A 92 -7.37 -8.16 -6.86
C MET A 92 -7.37 -8.77 -5.47
N ALA A 93 -6.73 -9.93 -5.30
CA ALA A 93 -6.60 -10.56 -3.99
C ALA A 93 -5.88 -9.65 -2.97
N GLY A 94 -4.79 -8.98 -3.39
CA GLY A 94 -4.04 -8.05 -2.57
C GLY A 94 -4.87 -6.85 -2.11
N ILE A 95 -5.68 -6.26 -3.00
CA ILE A 95 -6.58 -5.15 -2.68
C ILE A 95 -7.66 -5.59 -1.69
N VAL A 96 -8.28 -6.75 -1.90
CA VAL A 96 -9.30 -7.29 -0.97
C VAL A 96 -8.68 -7.52 0.41
N VAL A 97 -7.54 -8.20 0.50
CA VAL A 97 -6.84 -8.46 1.79
C VAL A 97 -6.46 -7.15 2.48
N SER A 98 -5.94 -6.16 1.74
CA SER A 98 -5.60 -4.85 2.29
C SER A 98 -6.83 -4.11 2.82
N SER A 99 -7.93 -4.13 2.06
CA SER A 99 -9.20 -3.47 2.44
C SER A 99 -9.80 -4.08 3.69
N LEU A 100 -9.80 -5.42 3.80
CA LEU A 100 -10.24 -6.14 4.99
C LEU A 100 -9.38 -5.78 6.21
N GLY A 101 -8.07 -5.64 6.04
CA GLY A 101 -7.16 -5.25 7.12
C GLY A 101 -7.43 -3.86 7.69
N ILE A 102 -8.00 -2.96 6.89
CA ILE A 102 -8.21 -1.56 7.25
C ILE A 102 -9.62 -1.31 7.78
N ARG A 103 -10.65 -1.91 7.17
CA ARG A 103 -12.07 -1.61 7.45
C ARG A 103 -12.80 -2.56 8.40
N CYS A 104 -12.40 -3.83 8.50
CA CYS A 104 -13.19 -4.83 9.24
C CYS A 104 -12.96 -4.88 10.75
N TRP A 105 -12.20 -3.95 11.36
CA TRP A 105 -11.92 -3.96 12.79
C TRP A 105 -12.26 -2.60 13.39
N GLU A 106 -13.36 -2.53 14.12
CA GLU A 106 -13.97 -1.29 14.65
C GLU A 106 -13.07 -0.43 15.52
N GLU A 107 -12.07 -0.97 16.21
CA GLU A 107 -11.26 -0.19 17.16
C GLU A 107 -9.78 -0.05 16.77
N THR A 108 -9.18 -1.05 16.13
CA THR A 108 -7.76 -1.00 15.74
C THR A 108 -7.54 -1.66 14.38
N PRO A 109 -7.00 -0.94 13.37
CA PRO A 109 -6.73 -1.53 12.06
C PRO A 109 -5.71 -2.67 12.19
N ASN A 110 -6.02 -3.83 11.60
CA ASN A 110 -5.09 -4.97 11.52
C ASN A 110 -4.03 -4.67 10.46
N LEU A 111 -3.03 -3.89 10.84
CA LEU A 111 -1.96 -3.44 9.95
C LEU A 111 -1.09 -4.60 9.42
N LEU A 112 -1.11 -5.76 10.09
CA LEU A 112 -0.46 -6.95 9.59
C LEU A 112 -1.17 -7.49 8.33
N LEU A 113 -2.50 -7.53 8.34
CA LEU A 113 -3.30 -7.96 7.19
C LEU A 113 -3.17 -6.97 6.03
N ALA A 114 -3.21 -5.67 6.32
CA ALA A 114 -2.99 -4.63 5.31
C ALA A 114 -1.59 -4.73 4.68
N GLY A 115 -0.57 -5.05 5.47
CA GLY A 115 0.79 -5.25 4.97
C GLY A 115 0.96 -6.52 4.12
N LEU A 116 0.26 -7.61 4.47
CA LEU A 116 0.21 -8.82 3.63
C LEU A 116 -0.41 -8.52 2.27
N GLY A 117 -1.52 -7.78 2.23
CA GLY A 117 -2.10 -7.31 0.98
C GLY A 117 -1.12 -6.43 0.19
N GLY A 118 -0.36 -5.57 0.86
CA GLY A 118 0.70 -4.77 0.25
C GLY A 118 1.79 -5.61 -0.41
N ILE A 119 2.21 -6.71 0.21
CA ILE A 119 3.19 -7.65 -0.38
C ILE A 119 2.63 -8.29 -1.66
N LEU A 120 1.37 -8.71 -1.66
CA LEU A 120 0.72 -9.26 -2.85
C LEU A 120 0.67 -8.26 -3.99
N ILE A 121 0.28 -7.00 -3.71
CA ILE A 121 0.24 -5.92 -4.69
C ILE A 121 1.64 -5.62 -5.23
N PHE A 122 2.65 -5.59 -4.39
CA PHE A 122 4.04 -5.37 -4.79
C PHE A 122 4.55 -6.46 -5.74
N ILE A 123 4.31 -7.74 -5.39
CA ILE A 123 4.67 -8.89 -6.23
C ILE A 123 3.94 -8.83 -7.57
N SER A 124 2.65 -8.48 -7.58
CA SER A 124 1.89 -8.39 -8.81
C SER A 124 2.41 -7.29 -9.75
N GLY A 125 2.84 -6.15 -9.20
CA GLY A 125 3.50 -5.10 -9.98
C GLY A 125 4.77 -5.60 -10.68
N ILE A 126 5.58 -6.42 -10.00
CA ILE A 126 6.76 -7.06 -10.60
C ILE A 126 6.35 -8.07 -11.68
N LEU A 127 5.32 -8.89 -11.42
CA LEU A 127 4.81 -9.86 -12.40
C LEU A 127 4.30 -9.17 -13.69
N CYS A 128 3.76 -7.96 -13.60
CA CYS A 128 3.34 -7.16 -14.74
C CYS A 128 4.55 -6.56 -15.52
N ILE A 129 5.57 -6.05 -14.81
CA ILE A 129 6.76 -5.47 -15.47
C ILE A 129 7.52 -6.50 -16.29
N ILE A 130 7.65 -7.74 -15.82
CA ILE A 130 8.45 -8.78 -16.48
C ILE A 130 8.03 -9.03 -17.93
N PRO A 131 6.75 -9.37 -18.24
CA PRO A 131 6.34 -9.64 -19.61
C PRO A 131 6.42 -8.40 -20.51
N ILE A 132 6.12 -7.21 -19.98
CA ILE A 132 6.16 -5.96 -20.73
C ILE A 132 7.61 -5.63 -21.10
N ALA A 133 8.55 -5.76 -20.17
CA ALA A 133 9.97 -5.52 -20.43
C ALA A 133 10.54 -6.55 -21.41
N TRP A 134 10.17 -7.82 -21.25
CA TRP A 134 10.59 -8.87 -22.18
C TRP A 134 10.06 -8.64 -23.58
N TYR A 135 8.77 -8.32 -23.72
CA TYR A 135 8.17 -7.99 -25.01
C TYR A 135 8.85 -6.78 -25.67
N THR A 136 9.10 -5.73 -24.89
CA THR A 136 9.75 -4.51 -25.38
C THR A 136 11.18 -4.78 -25.88
N SER A 137 11.94 -5.65 -25.20
CA SER A 137 13.30 -6.01 -25.60
C SER A 137 13.34 -6.79 -26.92
N LEU A 138 12.30 -7.57 -27.22
CA LEU A 138 12.19 -8.39 -28.43
C LEU A 138 11.33 -7.73 -29.52
N LEU A 139 10.88 -6.50 -29.33
CA LEU A 139 9.94 -5.82 -30.23
C LEU A 139 10.36 -5.84 -31.70
N ASN A 140 11.66 -5.62 -31.97
CA ASN A 140 12.22 -5.60 -33.32
C ASN A 140 12.60 -7.00 -33.85
N THR A 141 12.66 -8.01 -33.00
CA THR A 141 13.03 -9.38 -33.33
C THR A 141 11.82 -10.19 -33.76
N ILE A 142 10.64 -9.89 -33.21
CA ILE A 142 9.40 -10.57 -33.55
C ILE A 142 9.02 -10.22 -34.98
N LYS A 143 8.82 -11.23 -35.81
CA LYS A 143 8.45 -11.08 -37.24
C LYS A 143 7.27 -10.10 -37.37
N ALA A 144 7.40 -9.16 -38.29
CA ALA A 144 6.36 -8.19 -38.61
C ALA A 144 6.19 -8.10 -40.13
N SER A 145 4.96 -7.92 -40.57
CA SER A 145 4.62 -7.77 -42.00
C SER A 145 4.97 -6.39 -42.55
N GLY A 146 5.35 -5.43 -41.72
CA GLY A 146 5.70 -4.05 -42.08
C GLY A 146 7.13 -3.67 -41.74
N SER A 147 7.58 -2.51 -42.24
CA SER A 147 8.93 -2.00 -42.01
C SER A 147 9.07 -0.99 -40.89
N ASP A 148 7.98 -0.35 -40.46
CA ASP A 148 7.97 0.64 -39.34
C ASP A 148 7.23 0.03 -38.13
N ILE A 149 7.97 -0.26 -37.07
CA ILE A 149 7.46 -0.87 -35.85
C ILE A 149 7.55 0.15 -34.72
N ARG A 150 6.42 0.40 -34.06
CA ARG A 150 6.34 1.33 -32.92
C ARG A 150 5.76 0.66 -31.68
N VAL A 151 6.18 1.14 -30.51
CA VAL A 151 5.62 0.73 -29.24
C VAL A 151 4.19 1.25 -29.13
N GLY A 152 3.23 0.37 -28.82
CA GLY A 152 1.85 0.75 -28.61
C GLY A 152 1.62 1.39 -27.24
N TYR A 153 0.51 2.12 -27.10
CA TYR A 153 0.18 2.82 -25.85
C TYR A 153 -0.11 1.86 -24.68
N CYS A 154 -0.54 0.62 -24.97
CA CYS A 154 -0.81 -0.37 -23.92
C CYS A 154 0.42 -0.73 -23.11
N ILE A 155 1.58 -0.81 -23.73
CA ILE A 155 2.86 -1.04 -23.05
C ILE A 155 3.16 0.12 -22.09
N VAL A 156 2.96 1.35 -22.53
CA VAL A 156 3.18 2.54 -21.68
C VAL A 156 2.24 2.55 -20.48
N LEU A 157 0.95 2.25 -20.70
CA LEU A 157 -0.04 2.14 -19.62
C LEU A 157 0.33 1.02 -18.64
N GLY A 158 0.80 -0.12 -19.14
CA GLY A 158 1.25 -1.23 -18.31
C GLY A 158 2.45 -0.87 -17.43
N TYR A 159 3.44 -0.14 -17.96
CA TYR A 159 4.55 0.38 -17.14
C TYR A 159 4.08 1.35 -16.07
N ILE A 160 3.19 2.28 -16.38
CA ILE A 160 2.65 3.24 -15.41
C ILE A 160 1.83 2.51 -14.34
N GLY A 161 0.96 1.57 -14.75
CA GLY A 161 0.14 0.77 -13.84
C GLY A 161 0.98 -0.06 -12.88
N SER A 162 2.00 -0.75 -13.40
CA SER A 162 2.92 -1.54 -12.59
C SER A 162 3.75 -0.70 -11.63
N CYS A 163 4.20 0.50 -12.03
CA CYS A 163 4.84 1.45 -11.12
C CYS A 163 3.91 1.86 -9.98
N PHE A 164 2.63 2.12 -10.26
CA PHE A 164 1.66 2.43 -9.22
C PHE A 164 1.45 1.28 -8.24
N MET A 165 1.40 0.03 -8.73
CA MET A 165 1.31 -1.16 -7.87
C MET A 165 2.56 -1.36 -7.02
N VAL A 166 3.76 -1.17 -7.58
CA VAL A 166 5.02 -1.28 -6.83
C VAL A 166 5.13 -0.20 -5.76
N ILE A 167 4.82 1.06 -6.07
CA ILE A 167 4.86 2.15 -5.11
C ILE A 167 3.76 1.97 -4.05
N GLY A 168 2.53 1.66 -4.46
CA GLY A 168 1.40 1.45 -3.56
C GLY A 168 1.60 0.27 -2.61
N GLY A 169 2.02 -0.88 -3.14
CA GLY A 169 2.37 -2.06 -2.35
C GLY A 169 3.54 -1.81 -1.41
N GLY A 170 4.60 -1.13 -1.89
CA GLY A 170 5.74 -0.72 -1.09
C GLY A 170 5.36 0.20 0.08
N ALA A 171 4.46 1.15 -0.16
CA ALA A 171 3.94 2.04 0.89
C ALA A 171 3.22 1.25 2.01
N LEU A 172 2.41 0.25 1.66
CA LEU A 172 1.74 -0.63 2.64
C LEU A 172 2.74 -1.50 3.41
N ILE A 173 3.78 -2.00 2.75
CA ILE A 173 4.86 -2.79 3.36
C ILE A 173 5.64 -1.93 4.36
N ILE A 174 5.97 -0.68 4.04
CA ILE A 174 6.69 0.24 4.94
C ILE A 174 5.86 0.46 6.22
N CYS A 175 4.54 0.62 6.11
CA CYS A 175 3.66 0.71 7.28
C CYS A 175 3.75 -0.53 8.18
N LEU A 176 3.82 -1.72 7.60
CA LEU A 176 4.00 -2.97 8.34
C LEU A 176 5.33 -2.98 9.10
N PHE A 177 6.43 -2.62 8.44
CA PHE A 177 7.75 -2.57 9.08
C PHE A 177 7.80 -1.59 10.25
N GLN A 178 7.24 -0.39 10.10
CA GLN A 178 7.20 0.61 11.18
C GLN A 178 6.49 0.09 12.44
N LEU A 179 5.45 -0.74 12.27
CA LEU A 179 4.76 -1.37 13.40
C LEU A 179 5.57 -2.48 14.05
N CYS A 180 6.20 -3.32 13.25
CA CYS A 180 7.06 -4.39 13.78
C CYS A 180 8.20 -3.81 14.61
N PHE A 181 8.80 -2.70 14.17
CA PHE A 181 9.85 -2.02 14.94
C PHE A 181 9.32 -1.42 16.24
N LYS A 182 8.18 -0.71 16.22
CA LYS A 182 7.57 -0.14 17.43
C LYS A 182 7.19 -1.22 18.45
N LYS A 183 6.64 -2.35 18.00
CA LYS A 183 6.30 -3.47 18.87
C LYS A 183 7.53 -4.11 19.51
N LYS A 184 8.64 -4.22 18.76
CA LYS A 184 9.92 -4.73 19.29
C LYS A 184 10.49 -3.80 20.37
N GLU A 185 10.43 -2.49 20.17
CA GLU A 185 10.91 -1.49 21.11
C GLU A 185 10.10 -1.50 22.44
N GLN A 186 8.78 -1.65 22.35
CA GLN A 186 7.92 -1.80 23.53
C GLN A 186 8.20 -3.09 24.31
N LEU A 187 8.46 -4.21 23.64
CA LEU A 187 8.83 -5.47 24.27
C LEU A 187 10.18 -5.36 24.99
N THR A 188 11.16 -4.69 24.39
CA THR A 188 12.48 -4.49 25.00
C THR A 188 12.41 -3.61 26.22
N ASN A 189 11.63 -2.52 26.19
CA ASN A 189 11.43 -1.61 27.31
C ASN A 189 10.62 -2.27 28.45
N SER A 190 9.66 -3.13 28.14
CA SER A 190 8.89 -3.88 29.14
C SER A 190 9.77 -4.94 29.85
N HIS A 191 10.70 -5.55 29.13
CA HIS A 191 11.65 -6.51 29.70
C HIS A 191 12.67 -5.82 30.62
N SER A 192 13.15 -4.63 30.23
CA SER A 192 14.06 -3.82 31.04
C SER A 192 13.40 -3.36 32.36
N ASN A 193 12.15 -2.91 32.30
CA ASN A 193 11.42 -2.51 33.51
C ASN A 193 11.12 -3.67 34.48
N LYS A 194 10.91 -4.90 33.98
CA LYS A 194 10.76 -6.08 34.86
C LYS A 194 12.05 -6.44 35.57
N TYR A 195 13.21 -6.22 34.94
CA TYR A 195 14.51 -6.48 35.58
C TYR A 195 14.80 -5.50 36.71
N TYR A 196 14.40 -4.23 36.61
CA TYR A 196 14.58 -3.23 37.67
C TYR A 196 13.64 -3.41 38.85
N HIS A 197 12.46 -4.02 38.67
CA HIS A 197 11.49 -4.19 39.76
C HIS A 197 11.73 -5.47 40.59
N ASN A 198 12.51 -6.42 40.12
CA ASN A 198 12.78 -7.69 40.82
C ASN A 198 14.12 -7.74 41.55
N ASN A 199 14.84 -6.62 41.67
CA ASN A 199 16.06 -6.55 42.43
C ASN A 199 15.82 -5.61 43.65
N PRO A 200 15.44 -6.13 44.82
CA PRO A 200 15.46 -5.34 46.05
C PRO A 200 16.92 -5.18 46.44
N SER A 201 17.58 -4.19 45.83
CA SER A 201 18.93 -3.82 46.21
C SER A 201 18.92 -3.18 47.56
N SER A 202 19.47 -3.89 48.52
CA SER A 202 20.17 -3.47 49.70
C SER A 202 20.44 -1.96 49.72
N SER A 203 19.62 -1.22 50.49
CA SER A 203 19.86 0.17 50.85
C SER A 203 21.09 0.26 51.72
N LYS A 204 22.25 0.49 51.14
CA LYS A 204 23.39 1.05 51.84
C LYS A 204 23.12 2.53 52.06
N SER A 205 22.75 2.87 53.32
CA SER A 205 22.74 4.22 53.83
C SER A 205 24.14 4.85 53.72
N ILE A 206 24.33 5.74 52.78
CA ILE A 206 25.48 6.63 52.79
C ILE A 206 25.15 7.83 53.68
N ILE A 207 25.64 7.79 54.89
CA ILE A 207 25.71 8.92 55.77
C ILE A 207 26.69 9.92 55.11
N LYS A 208 26.15 10.99 54.51
CA LYS A 208 26.94 12.18 54.18
C LYS A 208 27.16 13.00 55.43
N THR A 209 28.35 12.95 55.99
CA THR A 209 28.91 13.93 56.92
C THR A 209 28.83 15.32 56.31
N VAL A 210 28.00 16.14 56.95
CA VAL A 210 27.91 17.59 56.65
C VAL A 210 29.10 18.27 57.30
N ASP A 211 30.05 18.73 56.50
CA ASP A 211 31.13 19.63 56.93
C ASP A 211 30.55 21.02 57.13
N ALA A 212 30.60 21.46 58.39
CA ALA A 212 30.22 22.79 58.81
C ALA A 212 31.39 23.77 58.55
N ARG A 213 31.28 24.53 57.43
CA ARG A 213 31.97 25.83 57.26
C ARG A 213 31.44 26.49 55.99
N ASP A 214 30.48 27.34 56.14
CA ASP A 214 30.47 28.68 55.55
C ASP A 214 29.27 29.48 56.06
N PHE A 215 29.53 30.21 57.12
CA PHE A 215 28.68 31.24 57.68
C PHE A 215 29.25 32.56 57.16
N THR A 216 28.56 33.26 56.25
CA THR A 216 28.53 34.73 56.12
C THR A 216 28.01 35.16 54.76
N ARG A 217 26.75 35.59 54.73
CA ARG A 217 26.37 36.87 54.08
C ARG A 217 24.87 37.14 54.30
N PRO A 218 24.50 38.29 54.86
CA PRO A 218 23.11 38.69 54.98
C PRO A 218 22.62 39.27 53.67
N GLN A 219 21.47 38.83 53.20
CA GLN A 219 20.76 39.48 52.09
C GLN A 219 19.43 40.09 52.59
N GLN A 220 19.28 41.31 52.15
CA GLN A 220 18.25 42.30 52.37
C GLN A 220 16.86 41.86 51.89
N PRO A 221 15.76 42.37 52.47
CA PRO A 221 14.40 42.00 52.07
C PRO A 221 13.89 42.91 50.96
N THR A 222 13.32 42.33 49.94
CA THR A 222 12.49 43.04 48.94
C THR A 222 11.07 42.54 48.89
N SER A 223 10.18 43.44 49.32
CA SER A 223 8.83 43.79 48.88
C SER A 223 7.78 42.69 48.67
N LEU A 224 6.81 42.78 49.57
CA LEU A 224 5.35 42.70 49.39
C LEU A 224 4.83 42.24 48.00
N ARG A 225 4.17 41.10 47.98
CA ARG A 225 2.98 40.86 47.15
C ARG A 225 1.85 40.27 48.00
N ARG A 226 0.67 40.85 47.80
CA ARG A 226 -0.59 40.61 48.53
C ARG A 226 -1.07 39.18 48.42
N PRO A 227 -1.83 38.66 49.38
CA PRO A 227 -2.52 37.37 49.31
C PRO A 227 -3.70 37.44 48.33
N ILE A 228 -3.79 36.45 47.46
CA ILE A 228 -4.98 36.21 46.63
C ILE A 228 -5.92 35.35 47.46
N GLU A 229 -7.16 35.85 47.65
CA GLU A 229 -8.25 35.13 48.28
C GLU A 229 -8.54 33.84 47.53
N VAL A 230 -8.52 32.73 48.27
CA VAL A 230 -8.96 31.41 47.79
C VAL A 230 -10.49 31.38 47.92
N GLY A 231 -11.17 31.50 46.80
CA GLY A 231 -12.60 31.26 46.72
C GLY A 231 -12.90 29.76 46.90
N ASP A 232 -13.78 29.48 47.80
CA ASP A 232 -14.34 28.17 48.11
C ASP A 232 -15.03 27.56 46.87
N PHE A 233 -14.40 26.58 46.23
CA PHE A 233 -15.04 25.75 45.21
C PHE A 233 -15.59 24.50 45.88
N THR A 234 -16.86 24.52 46.19
CA THR A 234 -17.64 23.34 46.57
C THR A 234 -17.83 22.45 45.36
N VAL A 235 -17.15 21.30 45.33
CA VAL A 235 -17.33 20.25 44.33
C VAL A 235 -18.67 19.53 44.58
N PRO A 236 -19.60 19.46 43.59
CA PRO A 236 -20.83 18.69 43.75
C PRO A 236 -20.53 17.19 43.79
N PRO A 237 -21.30 16.37 44.51
CA PRO A 237 -21.06 14.95 44.68
C PRO A 237 -21.30 14.19 43.33
N VAL A 238 -20.29 13.45 42.92
CA VAL A 238 -20.34 12.57 41.74
C VAL A 238 -21.28 11.39 42.03
N LYS A 239 -22.39 11.29 41.31
CA LYS A 239 -23.28 10.11 41.31
C LYS A 239 -22.49 8.89 40.76
N PRO A 240 -22.50 7.74 41.44
CA PRO A 240 -21.91 6.52 40.91
C PRO A 240 -22.70 6.02 39.70
N ALA A 241 -21.97 5.74 38.60
CA ALA A 241 -22.51 5.15 37.38
C ALA A 241 -23.04 3.72 37.64
N PRO A 242 -24.16 3.31 37.02
CA PRO A 242 -24.69 1.96 37.18
C PRO A 242 -23.74 0.92 36.55
N LYS A 243 -23.41 -0.11 37.35
CA LYS A 243 -22.68 -1.28 36.87
C LYS A 243 -23.53 -2.01 35.86
N LYS A 244 -23.14 -1.98 34.56
CA LYS A 244 -23.67 -2.89 33.53
C LYS A 244 -23.14 -4.29 33.84
N THR A 245 -24.01 -5.18 34.28
CA THR A 245 -23.77 -6.63 34.25
C THR A 245 -23.78 -7.07 32.79
N VAL A 246 -22.66 -7.51 32.30
CA VAL A 246 -22.53 -8.14 30.98
C VAL A 246 -23.03 -9.58 31.13
N ASN A 247 -24.21 -9.88 30.58
CA ASN A 247 -24.67 -11.24 30.36
C ASN A 247 -23.90 -11.85 29.18
N ILE A 248 -23.11 -12.88 29.47
CA ILE A 248 -22.40 -13.70 28.48
C ILE A 248 -23.39 -14.72 27.90
N THR A 249 -24.29 -14.29 27.02
CA THR A 249 -25.11 -15.17 26.18
C THR A 249 -25.60 -14.41 24.92
N ASP A 250 -24.70 -13.81 24.16
CA ASP A 250 -25.00 -13.45 22.77
C ASP A 250 -23.74 -13.60 21.92
N PHE A 251 -23.38 -14.86 21.70
CA PHE A 251 -22.42 -15.24 20.68
C PHE A 251 -23.22 -15.87 19.55
N SER A 252 -23.80 -15.09 18.68
CA SER A 252 -24.21 -15.47 17.33
C SER A 252 -24.89 -14.27 16.65
N THR A 253 -24.14 -13.65 15.76
CA THR A 253 -24.62 -13.32 14.39
C THR A 253 -23.46 -12.59 13.70
N ASN A 254 -22.86 -13.30 12.76
CA ASN A 254 -22.04 -12.71 11.70
C ASN A 254 -22.97 -11.82 10.85
N GLU A 255 -22.99 -10.53 11.11
CA GLU A 255 -23.48 -9.59 10.11
C GLU A 255 -22.34 -9.30 9.12
N PRO A 256 -22.57 -9.48 7.82
CA PRO A 256 -21.63 -9.06 6.80
C PRO A 256 -21.49 -7.54 6.86
N CYS A 257 -20.28 -7.04 6.66
CA CYS A 257 -20.01 -5.61 6.53
C CYS A 257 -20.90 -5.03 5.42
N ASP A 258 -21.97 -4.34 5.79
CA ASP A 258 -22.76 -3.57 4.83
C ASP A 258 -21.88 -2.43 4.30
N ALA A 259 -21.66 -2.48 2.99
CA ALA A 259 -20.99 -1.43 2.25
C ALA A 259 -22.02 -0.34 1.95
N ASP A 260 -22.23 0.58 2.88
CA ASP A 260 -22.88 1.85 2.58
C ASP A 260 -21.88 2.76 1.85
N PHE A 261 -22.17 2.96 0.56
CA PHE A 261 -21.57 3.99 -0.28
C PHE A 261 -22.40 5.27 -0.18
#